data_9a8cc1152f90b9a77a82342e6e8052ba
#
_entry.id   9a8cc1152f90b9a77a82342e6e8052ba
#
_cell.length_a   1.000
_cell.length_b   1.000
_cell.length_c   1.000
_cell.angle_alpha   90.00
_cell.angle_beta   90.00
_cell.angle_gamma   90.00
#
_symmetry.space_group_name_H-M   'P 1'
#
loop_
_entity.id
_entity.type
_entity.pdbx_description
1 polymer ?
#
loop_
_entity_poly.entity_id
_entity_poly.type
_entity_poly.pdbx_seq_one_letter_code
_entity_poly.pdbx_strand_id
1 'polypeptide(L)'
;MIGHYPCQTEVSSGNACSLTAFLDLPAFLFPFHLSSRRRGGFICTVPNNQSPIEIPSPLSKFAPCLVLTLLGALAAFGLVSREAAAVDIHLLGFPDSDQITLELRPLLLGLLCFLPAIAALCYSMAGSLDRYLARQMLGSVCICSLALLIIYVLIDLNDNIDNFQKSTNVGSFLLQYYLVILPPTFVLLIPFGLLLGLLYALGKLSSNQEIIAMLQTGRSLTRVIMPLGVVGLFFSLACLLLNYHWAPWGEGYQEALIEFAKSGSKSQARNVLYVHRDAERTVDRSWLVGSFPYNYTPDDPILDVVVRSKDENGPSSVLYAKSATWSASSGTWAFKDAIRLNLRSQLDDGSLAEKFETDLPSPYFVNDYPETPWQIVAPGLEKNYLGIPELKSWLLQHEGDVWAPRRAYLTQWHYRWAQPWICLVVVLLSAPLGIAFTRRGTAGGVAIAAFLIGAMLLCSEAFLTLGDAGQITPLLAAWGTNLIFTIIAVVLLWRRLQGRPIYQAILSRIPLGTGD
;
A
#
# COMPACT_ATOMS: atom_id res chain seq x y z
N MET A 1 -30.22 -36.72 -58.89
CA MET A 1 -31.15 -37.27 -57.87
C MET A 1 -31.01 -36.36 -56.66
N ILE A 2 -31.72 -35.28 -56.56
CA ILE A 2 -33.07 -35.06 -56.05
C ILE A 2 -33.30 -35.77 -54.70
N GLY A 3 -33.40 -34.98 -53.67
CA GLY A 3 -33.85 -35.34 -52.36
C GLY A 3 -34.08 -34.09 -51.48
N HIS A 4 -35.26 -33.48 -51.68
CA HIS A 4 -35.91 -32.53 -50.75
C HIS A 4 -36.34 -33.23 -49.47
N TYR A 5 -36.36 -32.53 -48.31
CA TYR A 5 -37.55 -32.42 -47.43
C TYR A 5 -37.24 -31.57 -46.16
N PRO A 6 -38.26 -31.16 -45.37
CA PRO A 6 -38.67 -29.78 -45.27
C PRO A 6 -38.57 -29.22 -43.82
N CYS A 7 -38.90 -27.94 -43.75
CA CYS A 7 -39.17 -27.11 -42.57
C CYS A 7 -40.26 -27.68 -41.65
N GLN A 8 -40.04 -27.72 -40.34
CA GLN A 8 -41.10 -27.64 -39.35
C GLN A 8 -40.74 -26.66 -38.22
N THR A 9 -41.60 -25.73 -38.06
CA THR A 9 -41.71 -24.77 -36.97
C THR A 9 -42.29 -25.44 -35.73
N GLU A 10 -41.71 -25.24 -34.56
CA GLU A 10 -42.48 -25.24 -33.34
C GLU A 10 -41.97 -24.17 -32.38
N VAL A 11 -42.91 -23.31 -31.99
CA VAL A 11 -42.86 -22.28 -30.98
C VAL A 11 -43.08 -22.95 -29.63
N SER A 12 -42.20 -22.75 -28.68
CA SER A 12 -42.51 -22.98 -27.27
C SER A 12 -41.85 -21.90 -26.43
N SER A 13 -42.68 -21.12 -25.82
CA SER A 13 -42.45 -20.11 -24.80
C SER A 13 -41.87 -20.72 -23.53
N GLY A 14 -40.85 -20.10 -22.94
CA GLY A 14 -40.34 -20.48 -21.63
C GLY A 14 -39.42 -19.41 -21.05
N ASN A 15 -39.98 -18.67 -20.15
CA ASN A 15 -39.41 -17.64 -19.27
C ASN A 15 -37.92 -17.82 -18.92
N ALA A 16 -37.09 -16.92 -19.39
CA ALA A 16 -35.80 -16.64 -18.77
C ALA A 16 -35.94 -15.31 -18.00
N CYS A 17 -36.03 -15.47 -16.70
CA CYS A 17 -36.12 -14.40 -15.72
C CYS A 17 -34.83 -13.56 -15.73
N SER A 18 -35.04 -12.28 -15.82
CA SER A 18 -34.05 -11.21 -15.83
C SER A 18 -33.21 -11.18 -14.57
N LEU A 19 -31.92 -11.36 -14.73
CA LEU A 19 -30.89 -11.00 -13.74
C LEU A 19 -30.08 -9.81 -14.26
N THR A 20 -30.75 -8.69 -14.56
CA THR A 20 -30.16 -7.44 -15.04
C THR A 20 -30.60 -6.23 -14.21
N ALA A 21 -30.66 -6.37 -12.89
CA ALA A 21 -31.11 -5.28 -12.03
C ALA A 21 -30.13 -5.05 -10.85
N PHE A 22 -28.80 -5.06 -11.09
CA PHE A 22 -27.86 -4.61 -10.05
C PHE A 22 -26.51 -4.11 -10.58
N LEU A 23 -26.47 -3.34 -11.67
CA LEU A 23 -25.27 -2.61 -12.09
C LEU A 23 -25.65 -1.37 -12.92
N ASP A 24 -26.50 -0.49 -12.38
CA ASP A 24 -26.56 0.90 -12.81
C ASP A 24 -25.44 1.70 -12.11
N LEU A 25 -24.21 1.44 -12.52
CA LEU A 25 -23.12 2.38 -12.33
C LEU A 25 -23.17 3.38 -13.50
N PRO A 26 -23.02 4.70 -13.23
CA PRO A 26 -23.23 5.72 -14.25
C PRO A 26 -22.30 5.51 -15.44
N ALA A 27 -22.90 5.47 -16.63
CA ALA A 27 -22.29 5.20 -17.94
C ALA A 27 -21.19 6.20 -18.39
N PHE A 28 -20.62 6.97 -17.46
CA PHE A 28 -19.60 7.98 -17.73
C PHE A 28 -18.18 7.45 -17.83
N LEU A 29 -17.92 6.20 -17.44
CA LEU A 29 -16.55 5.68 -17.42
C LEU A 29 -16.18 4.78 -18.60
N PHE A 30 -17.11 4.14 -19.29
CA PHE A 30 -16.78 3.24 -20.42
C PHE A 30 -17.92 3.12 -21.45
N PRO A 31 -17.85 3.77 -22.63
CA PRO A 31 -18.70 3.39 -23.74
C PRO A 31 -18.10 2.18 -24.46
N PHE A 32 -18.40 0.96 -23.99
CA PHE A 32 -18.16 -0.25 -24.79
C PHE A 32 -19.31 -0.43 -25.78
N HIS A 33 -19.08 -0.13 -27.06
CA HIS A 33 -19.93 -0.58 -28.15
C HIS A 33 -19.53 -2.01 -28.56
N LEU A 34 -20.28 -2.99 -28.15
CA LEU A 34 -20.23 -4.36 -28.68
C LEU A 34 -20.91 -4.35 -30.07
N SER A 35 -20.10 -4.27 -31.12
CA SER A 35 -20.58 -4.48 -32.50
C SER A 35 -20.67 -5.98 -32.79
N SER A 36 -21.88 -6.53 -32.83
CA SER A 36 -22.11 -7.89 -33.30
C SER A 36 -21.96 -7.92 -34.83
N ARG A 37 -20.99 -8.68 -35.29
CA ARG A 37 -20.71 -8.92 -36.70
C ARG A 37 -21.73 -9.92 -37.28
N ARG A 38 -22.78 -9.44 -37.98
CA ARG A 38 -23.57 -10.29 -38.90
C ARG A 38 -22.94 -10.28 -40.28
N ARG A 39 -22.65 -11.46 -40.80
CA ARG A 39 -22.29 -11.68 -42.23
C ARG A 39 -23.55 -11.48 -43.08
N GLY A 40 -23.41 -10.74 -44.16
CA GLY A 40 -24.40 -10.73 -45.23
C GLY A 40 -24.24 -9.56 -46.20
N GLY A 41 -23.88 -9.84 -47.43
CA GLY A 41 -24.30 -9.14 -48.65
C GLY A 41 -23.79 -7.73 -48.91
N PHE A 42 -22.88 -7.60 -49.90
CA PHE A 42 -22.54 -6.33 -50.57
C PHE A 42 -23.78 -5.78 -51.31
N ILE A 43 -24.31 -4.67 -50.88
CA ILE A 43 -25.06 -3.70 -51.71
C ILE A 43 -24.50 -2.32 -51.33
N CYS A 44 -23.75 -1.72 -52.26
CA CYS A 44 -23.38 -0.31 -52.16
C CYS A 44 -24.62 0.58 -52.38
N THR A 45 -25.23 0.97 -51.32
CA THR A 45 -26.07 2.18 -51.33
C THR A 45 -25.34 3.21 -50.48
N VAL A 46 -24.91 4.28 -51.09
CA VAL A 46 -24.39 5.47 -50.43
C VAL A 46 -25.54 6.17 -49.73
N PRO A 47 -25.64 6.18 -48.42
CA PRO A 47 -26.59 7.05 -47.75
C PRO A 47 -25.94 8.42 -47.65
N ASN A 48 -26.50 9.37 -48.39
CA ASN A 48 -26.18 10.78 -48.23
C ASN A 48 -26.86 11.30 -46.94
N ASN A 49 -26.24 10.94 -45.79
CA ASN A 49 -26.59 11.49 -44.49
C ASN A 49 -25.28 11.79 -43.76
N GLN A 50 -24.60 12.83 -44.23
CA GLN A 50 -23.52 13.46 -43.47
C GLN A 50 -24.24 14.19 -42.31
N SER A 51 -24.39 13.50 -41.17
CA SER A 51 -24.47 14.19 -39.90
C SER A 51 -23.24 15.12 -39.78
N PRO A 52 -23.44 16.40 -39.45
CA PRO A 52 -22.30 17.30 -39.29
C PRO A 52 -21.31 16.68 -38.30
N ILE A 53 -20.07 16.58 -38.71
CA ILE A 53 -18.96 16.20 -37.81
C ILE A 53 -18.94 17.29 -36.75
N GLU A 54 -19.59 17.05 -35.61
CA GLU A 54 -19.47 17.91 -34.43
C GLU A 54 -18.00 17.89 -34.04
N ILE A 55 -17.29 18.95 -34.43
CA ILE A 55 -15.95 19.23 -33.92
C ILE A 55 -16.14 19.48 -32.43
N PRO A 56 -15.70 18.58 -31.54
CA PRO A 56 -15.90 18.76 -30.12
C PRO A 56 -15.27 20.09 -29.72
N SER A 57 -16.06 20.97 -29.12
CA SER A 57 -15.60 22.26 -28.64
C SER A 57 -14.37 22.06 -27.74
N PRO A 58 -13.37 22.94 -27.75
CA PRO A 58 -12.16 22.78 -26.92
C PRO A 58 -12.51 22.61 -25.43
N LEU A 59 -13.61 23.17 -24.96
CA LEU A 59 -14.15 22.99 -23.62
C LEU A 59 -14.53 21.53 -23.30
N SER A 60 -15.05 20.75 -24.25
CA SER A 60 -15.43 19.35 -24.00
C SER A 60 -14.24 18.44 -23.76
N LYS A 61 -13.04 18.78 -24.25
CA LYS A 61 -11.81 18.04 -24.04
C LYS A 61 -11.30 18.16 -22.60
N PHE A 62 -11.54 19.29 -21.94
CA PHE A 62 -11.10 19.56 -20.57
C PHE A 62 -12.19 19.28 -19.51
N ALA A 63 -13.41 18.94 -19.93
CA ALA A 63 -14.51 18.63 -19.02
C ALA A 63 -14.14 17.54 -17.97
N PRO A 64 -13.54 16.39 -18.33
CA PRO A 64 -13.16 15.38 -17.33
C PRO A 64 -12.09 15.89 -16.36
N CYS A 65 -11.17 16.73 -16.82
CA CYS A 65 -10.18 17.35 -15.94
C CYS A 65 -10.87 18.28 -14.92
N LEU A 66 -11.83 19.09 -15.35
CA LEU A 66 -12.56 20.02 -14.49
C LEU A 66 -13.42 19.26 -13.45
N VAL A 67 -14.08 18.19 -13.84
CA VAL A 67 -14.85 17.34 -12.90
C VAL A 67 -13.93 16.70 -11.86
N LEU A 68 -12.79 16.13 -12.28
CA LEU A 68 -11.84 15.51 -11.37
C LEU A 68 -11.14 16.52 -10.46
N THR A 69 -10.91 17.76 -10.91
CA THR A 69 -10.37 18.83 -10.04
C THR A 69 -11.38 19.24 -8.98
N LEU A 70 -12.67 19.35 -9.33
CA LEU A 70 -13.72 19.65 -8.36
C LEU A 70 -13.91 18.53 -7.34
N LEU A 71 -13.90 17.27 -7.78
CA LEU A 71 -13.95 16.12 -6.88
C LEU A 71 -12.72 16.05 -5.98
N GLY A 72 -11.54 16.30 -6.54
CA GLY A 72 -10.29 16.37 -5.78
C GLY A 72 -10.29 17.48 -4.74
N ALA A 73 -10.81 18.67 -5.09
CA ALA A 73 -10.94 19.80 -4.17
C ALA A 73 -11.94 19.48 -3.03
N LEU A 74 -13.08 18.86 -3.35
CA LEU A 74 -14.06 18.44 -2.34
C LEU A 74 -13.46 17.40 -1.38
N ALA A 75 -12.77 16.40 -1.92
CA ALA A 75 -12.10 15.37 -1.12
C ALA A 75 -10.98 15.98 -0.26
N ALA A 76 -10.15 16.86 -0.83
CA ALA A 76 -9.08 17.54 -0.11
C ALA A 76 -9.64 18.39 1.04
N PHE A 77 -10.71 19.16 0.81
CA PHE A 77 -11.34 19.97 1.86
C PHE A 77 -11.79 19.12 3.05
N GLY A 78 -12.37 17.93 2.81
CA GLY A 78 -12.84 17.05 3.88
C GLY A 78 -11.73 16.23 4.56
N LEU A 79 -10.74 15.75 3.79
CA LEU A 79 -9.73 14.84 4.29
C LEU A 79 -8.49 15.56 4.86
N VAL A 80 -8.02 16.62 4.19
CA VAL A 80 -6.79 17.34 4.60
C VAL A 80 -6.98 18.03 5.95
N SER A 81 -8.15 18.64 6.19
CA SER A 81 -8.44 19.29 7.48
C SER A 81 -8.48 18.29 8.65
N ARG A 82 -9.04 17.09 8.41
CA ARG A 82 -9.06 16.01 9.40
C ARG A 82 -7.68 15.44 9.66
N GLU A 83 -6.89 15.28 8.61
CA GLU A 83 -5.51 14.79 8.72
C GLU A 83 -4.63 15.79 9.46
N ALA A 84 -4.78 17.11 9.21
CA ALA A 84 -4.06 18.14 9.95
C ALA A 84 -4.39 18.08 11.46
N ALA A 85 -5.67 17.99 11.80
CA ALA A 85 -6.09 17.83 13.20
C ALA A 85 -5.54 16.53 13.83
N ALA A 86 -5.47 15.43 13.06
CA ALA A 86 -4.90 14.17 13.55
C ALA A 86 -3.38 14.30 13.79
N VAL A 87 -2.66 15.04 12.95
CA VAL A 87 -1.23 15.33 13.15
C VAL A 87 -1.00 16.17 14.40
N ASP A 88 -1.82 17.21 14.62
CA ASP A 88 -1.72 18.07 15.82
C ASP A 88 -1.93 17.24 17.10
N ILE A 89 -2.94 16.36 17.11
CA ILE A 89 -3.19 15.45 18.23
C ILE A 89 -2.04 14.48 18.44
N HIS A 90 -1.49 13.93 17.36
CA HIS A 90 -0.34 13.02 17.42
C HIS A 90 0.90 13.71 18.02
N LEU A 91 1.19 14.94 17.60
CA LEU A 91 2.30 15.72 18.16
C LEU A 91 2.12 16.07 19.64
N LEU A 92 0.87 16.31 20.08
CA LEU A 92 0.56 16.51 21.51
C LEU A 92 0.80 15.22 22.34
N GLY A 93 0.44 14.05 21.78
CA GLY A 93 0.66 12.75 22.44
C GLY A 93 2.12 12.29 22.39
N PHE A 94 2.85 12.64 21.35
CA PHE A 94 4.21 12.20 21.08
C PHE A 94 5.13 13.37 20.73
N PRO A 95 5.54 14.18 21.71
CA PRO A 95 6.33 15.41 21.46
C PRO A 95 7.74 15.14 20.88
N ASP A 96 8.28 13.93 21.06
CA ASP A 96 9.59 13.52 20.54
C ASP A 96 9.56 13.12 19.06
N SER A 97 8.40 13.18 18.43
CA SER A 97 8.26 12.83 17.02
C SER A 97 8.85 13.87 16.08
N ASP A 98 9.31 13.44 14.88
CA ASP A 98 9.85 14.35 13.86
C ASP A 98 8.74 15.22 13.25
N GLN A 99 8.61 16.45 13.76
CA GLN A 99 7.56 17.40 13.39
C GLN A 99 7.52 17.65 11.88
N ILE A 100 8.69 17.82 11.23
CA ILE A 100 8.77 18.19 9.81
C ILE A 100 8.12 17.12 8.92
N THR A 101 8.41 15.86 9.16
CA THR A 101 7.84 14.76 8.33
C THR A 101 6.37 14.51 8.63
N LEU A 102 5.92 14.75 9.86
CA LEU A 102 4.51 14.63 10.23
C LEU A 102 3.67 15.76 9.60
N GLU A 103 4.13 17.00 9.63
CA GLU A 103 3.44 18.14 9.01
C GLU A 103 3.32 18.04 7.47
N LEU A 104 4.15 17.22 6.82
CA LEU A 104 4.02 16.92 5.39
C LEU A 104 2.82 16.01 5.07
N ARG A 105 2.27 15.24 6.02
CA ARG A 105 1.16 14.30 5.78
C ARG A 105 -0.06 14.95 5.15
N PRO A 106 -0.65 16.04 5.70
CA PRO A 106 -1.83 16.66 5.10
C PRO A 106 -1.56 17.23 3.69
N LEU A 107 -0.35 17.73 3.42
CA LEU A 107 0.04 18.22 2.09
C LEU A 107 0.10 17.08 1.08
N LEU A 108 0.71 15.94 1.43
CA LEU A 108 0.81 14.77 0.56
C LEU A 108 -0.57 14.13 0.29
N LEU A 109 -1.47 14.15 1.28
CA LEU A 109 -2.86 13.74 1.10
C LEU A 109 -3.59 14.65 0.10
N GLY A 110 -3.38 15.95 0.22
CA GLY A 110 -3.90 16.92 -0.76
C GLY A 110 -3.39 16.62 -2.18
N LEU A 111 -2.09 16.36 -2.33
CA LEU A 111 -1.50 15.99 -3.62
C LEU A 111 -2.12 14.68 -4.17
N LEU A 112 -2.37 13.69 -3.32
CA LEU A 112 -3.04 12.43 -3.69
C LEU A 112 -4.46 12.69 -4.23
N CYS A 113 -5.23 13.59 -3.60
CA CYS A 113 -6.57 13.95 -4.05
C CYS A 113 -6.58 14.61 -5.44
N PHE A 114 -5.53 15.38 -5.78
CA PHE A 114 -5.41 16.03 -7.08
C PHE A 114 -4.70 15.17 -8.15
N LEU A 115 -4.07 14.06 -7.78
CA LEU A 115 -3.32 13.21 -8.71
C LEU A 115 -4.17 12.72 -9.91
N PRO A 116 -5.44 12.29 -9.75
CA PRO A 116 -6.31 11.91 -10.89
C PRO A 116 -6.60 13.09 -11.82
N ALA A 117 -6.73 14.31 -11.30
CA ALA A 117 -6.94 15.52 -12.10
C ALA A 117 -5.68 15.86 -12.93
N ILE A 118 -4.49 15.72 -12.36
CA ILE A 118 -3.21 15.89 -13.06
C ILE A 118 -3.09 14.85 -14.20
N ALA A 119 -3.45 13.59 -13.95
CA ALA A 119 -3.46 12.55 -14.98
C ALA A 119 -4.45 12.87 -16.11
N ALA A 120 -5.65 13.36 -15.79
CA ALA A 120 -6.64 13.78 -16.78
C ALA A 120 -6.16 14.99 -17.59
N LEU A 121 -5.43 15.91 -16.98
CA LEU A 121 -4.80 17.04 -17.68
C LEU A 121 -3.74 16.55 -18.67
N CYS A 122 -2.83 15.68 -18.24
CA CYS A 122 -1.83 15.06 -19.11
C CYS A 122 -2.48 14.31 -20.28
N TYR A 123 -3.56 13.55 -20.00
CA TYR A 123 -4.33 12.84 -21.01
C TYR A 123 -5.00 13.80 -22.01
N SER A 124 -5.55 14.92 -21.57
CA SER A 124 -6.21 15.90 -22.44
C SER A 124 -5.24 16.63 -23.35
N MET A 125 -3.99 16.85 -22.89
CA MET A 125 -2.91 17.48 -23.65
C MET A 125 -2.21 16.51 -24.63
N ALA A 126 -2.36 15.19 -24.41
CA ALA A 126 -1.72 14.17 -25.22
C ALA A 126 -2.24 14.14 -26.66
N GLY A 127 -1.42 13.67 -27.61
CA GLY A 127 -1.80 13.46 -29.00
C GLY A 127 -2.90 12.39 -29.15
N SER A 128 -3.58 12.37 -30.30
CA SER A 128 -4.67 11.40 -30.53
C SER A 128 -4.22 9.94 -30.42
N LEU A 129 -3.02 9.62 -30.90
CA LEU A 129 -2.44 8.27 -30.82
C LEU A 129 -2.04 7.93 -29.36
N ASP A 130 -1.41 8.88 -28.68
CA ASP A 130 -0.98 8.68 -27.29
C ASP A 130 -2.19 8.46 -26.37
N ARG A 131 -3.30 9.19 -26.62
CA ARG A 131 -4.59 8.97 -25.94
C ARG A 131 -5.19 7.59 -26.24
N TYR A 132 -5.11 7.15 -27.50
CA TYR A 132 -5.59 5.82 -27.87
C TYR A 132 -4.83 4.72 -27.11
N LEU A 133 -3.48 4.80 -27.14
CA LEU A 133 -2.60 3.86 -26.42
C LEU A 133 -2.87 3.89 -24.92
N ALA A 134 -2.88 5.08 -24.31
CA ALA A 134 -3.14 5.24 -22.87
C ALA A 134 -4.52 4.66 -22.47
N ARG A 135 -5.57 4.91 -23.26
CA ARG A 135 -6.91 4.35 -23.00
C ARG A 135 -6.93 2.82 -23.06
N GLN A 136 -6.29 2.23 -24.09
CA GLN A 136 -6.23 0.78 -24.25
C GLN A 136 -5.46 0.13 -23.08
N MET A 137 -4.35 0.73 -22.68
CA MET A 137 -3.51 0.26 -21.58
C MET A 137 -4.20 0.42 -20.22
N LEU A 138 -4.72 1.61 -19.93
CA LEU A 138 -5.39 1.91 -18.67
C LEU A 138 -6.63 1.02 -18.49
N GLY A 139 -7.42 0.82 -19.56
CA GLY A 139 -8.58 -0.09 -19.51
C GLY A 139 -8.20 -1.52 -19.14
N SER A 140 -7.12 -2.05 -19.75
CA SER A 140 -6.62 -3.39 -19.42
C SER A 140 -6.07 -3.47 -17.99
N VAL A 141 -5.33 -2.46 -17.55
CA VAL A 141 -4.80 -2.38 -16.18
C VAL A 141 -5.93 -2.33 -15.17
N CYS A 142 -6.95 -1.49 -15.38
CA CYS A 142 -8.11 -1.40 -14.49
C CYS A 142 -8.85 -2.73 -14.37
N ILE A 143 -9.08 -3.44 -15.49
CA ILE A 143 -9.77 -4.75 -15.47
C ILE A 143 -8.93 -5.78 -14.72
N CYS A 144 -7.62 -5.87 -14.98
CA CYS A 144 -6.73 -6.81 -14.30
C CYS A 144 -6.60 -6.49 -12.80
N SER A 145 -6.45 -5.21 -12.44
CA SER A 145 -6.36 -4.79 -11.04
C SER A 145 -7.66 -5.05 -10.28
N LEU A 146 -8.82 -4.82 -10.92
CA LEU A 146 -10.12 -5.12 -10.33
C LEU A 146 -10.31 -6.62 -10.11
N ALA A 147 -9.90 -7.45 -11.07
CA ALA A 147 -9.96 -8.91 -10.94
C ALA A 147 -9.07 -9.39 -9.78
N LEU A 148 -7.84 -8.87 -9.66
CA LEU A 148 -6.94 -9.17 -8.55
C LEU A 148 -7.51 -8.71 -7.21
N LEU A 149 -8.13 -7.53 -7.16
CA LEU A 149 -8.77 -7.01 -5.95
C LEU A 149 -9.93 -7.91 -5.50
N ILE A 150 -10.78 -8.36 -6.44
CA ILE A 150 -11.87 -9.28 -6.10
C ILE A 150 -11.33 -10.59 -5.55
N ILE A 151 -10.29 -11.17 -6.18
CA ILE A 151 -9.65 -12.40 -5.69
C ILE A 151 -9.07 -12.19 -4.30
N TYR A 152 -8.36 -11.07 -4.07
CA TYR A 152 -7.79 -10.73 -2.77
C TYR A 152 -8.86 -10.63 -1.68
N VAL A 153 -9.94 -9.89 -1.94
CA VAL A 153 -11.05 -9.72 -1.00
C VAL A 153 -11.73 -11.06 -0.68
N LEU A 154 -11.90 -11.95 -1.67
CA LEU A 154 -12.50 -13.27 -1.45
C LEU A 154 -11.60 -14.17 -0.58
N ILE A 155 -10.28 -14.13 -0.78
CA ILE A 155 -9.32 -14.88 0.04
C ILE A 155 -9.31 -14.32 1.46
N ASP A 156 -9.16 -13.00 1.61
CA ASP A 156 -9.14 -12.32 2.91
C ASP A 156 -10.43 -12.54 3.71
N LEU A 157 -11.59 -12.48 3.03
CA LEU A 157 -12.88 -12.78 3.65
C LEU A 157 -12.95 -14.23 4.16
N ASN A 158 -12.45 -15.18 3.37
CA ASN A 158 -12.42 -16.59 3.77
C ASN A 158 -11.51 -16.80 4.99
N ASP A 159 -10.35 -16.17 5.01
CA ASP A 159 -9.36 -16.33 6.08
C ASP A 159 -9.82 -15.69 7.41
N ASN A 160 -10.63 -14.62 7.34
CA ASN A 160 -11.04 -13.83 8.49
C ASN A 160 -12.53 -14.02 8.88
N ILE A 161 -13.29 -14.92 8.24
CA ILE A 161 -14.73 -15.07 8.44
C ILE A 161 -15.11 -15.34 9.90
N ASP A 162 -14.34 -16.18 10.60
CA ASP A 162 -14.57 -16.51 12.01
C ASP A 162 -14.37 -15.31 12.95
N ASN A 163 -13.45 -14.40 12.59
CA ASN A 163 -13.20 -13.18 13.34
C ASN A 163 -14.33 -12.16 13.13
N PHE A 164 -14.84 -12.05 11.91
CA PHE A 164 -15.94 -11.15 11.57
C PHE A 164 -17.25 -11.54 12.26
N GLN A 165 -17.54 -12.84 12.40
CA GLN A 165 -18.74 -13.34 13.06
C GLN A 165 -18.77 -13.04 14.58
N LYS A 166 -17.61 -12.83 15.21
CA LYS A 166 -17.50 -12.49 16.63
C LYS A 166 -17.88 -11.06 16.95
N SER A 167 -17.95 -10.18 15.94
CA SER A 167 -18.27 -8.77 16.12
C SER A 167 -19.78 -8.57 16.34
N THR A 168 -20.15 -7.66 17.22
CA THR A 168 -21.56 -7.34 17.55
C THR A 168 -22.33 -6.75 16.36
N ASN A 169 -21.64 -6.08 15.41
CA ASN A 169 -22.23 -5.50 14.21
C ASN A 169 -21.37 -5.79 12.99
N VAL A 170 -21.59 -6.96 12.40
CA VAL A 170 -20.76 -7.49 11.29
C VAL A 170 -20.70 -6.53 10.10
N GLY A 171 -21.81 -5.89 9.72
CA GLY A 171 -21.86 -5.03 8.54
C GLY A 171 -21.00 -3.77 8.66
N SER A 172 -21.09 -3.04 9.79
CA SER A 172 -20.27 -1.85 10.02
C SER A 172 -18.80 -2.20 10.23
N PHE A 173 -18.53 -3.34 10.87
CA PHE A 173 -17.18 -3.85 11.08
C PHE A 173 -16.50 -4.19 9.74
N LEU A 174 -17.18 -4.92 8.85
CA LEU A 174 -16.69 -5.23 7.51
C LEU A 174 -16.41 -3.97 6.69
N LEU A 175 -17.34 -3.00 6.71
CA LEU A 175 -17.13 -1.74 6.00
C LEU A 175 -15.89 -1.00 6.53
N GLN A 176 -15.75 -0.88 7.84
CA GLN A 176 -14.57 -0.24 8.45
C GLN A 176 -13.28 -1.00 8.10
N TYR A 177 -13.30 -2.32 8.19
CA TYR A 177 -12.16 -3.18 7.87
C TYR A 177 -11.70 -3.00 6.43
N TYR A 178 -12.62 -3.12 5.44
CA TYR A 178 -12.25 -2.99 4.03
C TYR A 178 -11.88 -1.56 3.62
N LEU A 179 -12.42 -0.54 4.27
CA LEU A 179 -11.96 0.84 4.05
C LEU A 179 -10.52 1.07 4.54
N VAL A 180 -10.15 0.47 5.65
CA VAL A 180 -8.81 0.59 6.23
C VAL A 180 -7.77 -0.19 5.43
N ILE A 181 -8.11 -1.38 4.93
CA ILE A 181 -7.18 -2.21 4.17
C ILE A 181 -7.03 -1.75 2.71
N LEU A 182 -7.88 -0.86 2.22
CA LEU A 182 -7.83 -0.40 0.82
C LEU A 182 -6.48 0.22 0.42
N PRO A 183 -5.85 1.15 1.19
CA PRO A 183 -4.56 1.72 0.85
C PRO A 183 -3.42 0.68 0.75
N PRO A 184 -3.18 -0.20 1.73
CA PRO A 184 -2.14 -1.22 1.62
C PRO A 184 -2.39 -2.21 0.49
N THR A 185 -3.65 -2.65 0.31
CA THR A 185 -4.03 -3.55 -0.78
C THR A 185 -3.78 -2.90 -2.15
N PHE A 186 -4.05 -1.60 -2.29
CA PHE A 186 -3.76 -0.87 -3.52
C PHE A 186 -2.26 -0.85 -3.81
N VAL A 187 -1.42 -0.51 -2.83
CA VAL A 187 0.04 -0.49 -2.98
C VAL A 187 0.58 -1.88 -3.33
N LEU A 188 0.01 -2.94 -2.75
CA LEU A 188 0.39 -4.32 -3.03
C LEU A 188 -0.02 -4.78 -4.43
N LEU A 189 -1.29 -4.56 -4.84
CA LEU A 189 -1.85 -5.16 -6.05
C LEU A 189 -1.57 -4.38 -7.34
N ILE A 190 -1.35 -3.08 -7.27
CA ILE A 190 -1.14 -2.25 -8.46
C ILE A 190 0.06 -2.69 -9.32
N PRO A 191 1.24 -3.01 -8.80
CA PRO A 191 2.34 -3.50 -9.62
C PRO A 191 1.97 -4.75 -10.42
N PHE A 192 1.19 -5.66 -9.83
CA PHE A 192 0.73 -6.90 -10.47
C PHE A 192 -0.31 -6.62 -11.55
N GLY A 193 -1.28 -5.75 -11.24
CA GLY A 193 -2.29 -5.29 -12.20
C GLY A 193 -1.67 -4.56 -13.39
N LEU A 194 -0.63 -3.75 -13.16
CA LEU A 194 0.16 -3.10 -14.20
C LEU A 194 0.85 -4.12 -15.09
N LEU A 195 1.56 -5.09 -14.53
CA LEU A 195 2.29 -6.09 -15.32
C LEU A 195 1.34 -6.91 -16.19
N LEU A 196 0.30 -7.49 -15.58
CA LEU A 196 -0.70 -8.30 -16.30
C LEU A 196 -1.46 -7.47 -17.34
N GLY A 197 -1.95 -6.30 -16.94
CA GLY A 197 -2.74 -5.42 -17.81
C GLY A 197 -1.95 -4.88 -18.99
N LEU A 198 -0.69 -4.49 -18.78
CA LEU A 198 0.18 -3.99 -19.85
C LEU A 198 0.63 -5.11 -20.79
N LEU A 199 0.99 -6.28 -20.26
CA LEU A 199 1.33 -7.44 -21.12
C LEU A 199 0.14 -7.87 -21.97
N TYR A 200 -1.08 -7.88 -21.40
CA TYR A 200 -2.30 -8.16 -22.15
C TYR A 200 -2.57 -7.10 -23.22
N ALA A 201 -2.50 -5.80 -22.86
CA ALA A 201 -2.74 -4.71 -23.80
C ALA A 201 -1.74 -4.69 -24.95
N LEU A 202 -0.44 -4.79 -24.64
CA LEU A 202 0.63 -4.81 -25.63
C LEU A 202 0.57 -6.08 -26.50
N GLY A 203 0.27 -7.23 -25.90
CA GLY A 203 0.06 -8.48 -26.64
C GLY A 203 -1.11 -8.39 -27.61
N LYS A 204 -2.23 -7.76 -27.24
CA LYS A 204 -3.38 -7.51 -28.10
C LYS A 204 -3.04 -6.56 -29.24
N LEU A 205 -2.39 -5.42 -28.96
CA LEU A 205 -1.92 -4.45 -29.97
C LEU A 205 -0.94 -5.09 -30.94
N SER A 206 -0.07 -5.97 -30.43
CA SER A 206 0.91 -6.70 -31.23
C SER A 206 0.25 -7.75 -32.14
N SER A 207 -0.69 -8.54 -31.61
CA SER A 207 -1.41 -9.57 -32.40
C SER A 207 -2.28 -8.97 -33.50
N ASN A 208 -2.85 -7.79 -33.25
CA ASN A 208 -3.61 -7.01 -34.25
C ASN A 208 -2.70 -6.27 -35.26
N GLN A 209 -1.37 -6.38 -35.12
CA GLN A 209 -0.37 -5.67 -35.93
C GLN A 209 -0.44 -4.13 -35.85
N GLU A 210 -1.15 -3.58 -34.86
CA GLU A 210 -1.31 -2.14 -34.69
C GLU A 210 0.03 -1.46 -34.39
N ILE A 211 0.91 -2.10 -33.60
CA ILE A 211 2.27 -1.59 -33.31
C ILE A 211 3.07 -1.49 -34.60
N ILE A 212 2.98 -2.50 -35.49
CA ILE A 212 3.69 -2.50 -36.79
C ILE A 212 3.14 -1.38 -37.66
N ALA A 213 1.81 -1.21 -37.72
CA ALA A 213 1.20 -0.12 -38.48
C ALA A 213 1.67 1.26 -38.00
N MET A 214 1.80 1.45 -36.66
CA MET A 214 2.33 2.70 -36.09
C MET A 214 3.80 2.94 -36.47
N LEU A 215 4.63 1.89 -36.50
CA LEU A 215 6.04 2.00 -36.91
C LEU A 215 6.16 2.31 -38.40
N GLN A 216 5.28 1.78 -39.26
CA GLN A 216 5.25 2.06 -40.70
C GLN A 216 4.89 3.52 -41.01
N THR A 217 4.19 4.22 -40.11
CA THR A 217 3.96 5.67 -40.23
C THR A 217 5.18 6.53 -39.89
N GLY A 218 6.37 5.91 -39.68
CA GLY A 218 7.63 6.59 -39.39
C GLY A 218 7.84 6.95 -37.92
N ARG A 219 6.98 6.46 -36.99
CA ARG A 219 7.17 6.70 -35.53
C ARG A 219 8.21 5.74 -34.97
N SER A 220 9.07 6.25 -34.09
CA SER A 220 10.02 5.42 -33.34
C SER A 220 9.32 4.56 -32.28
N LEU A 221 9.86 3.39 -32.01
CA LEU A 221 9.35 2.50 -30.96
C LEU A 221 9.39 3.15 -29.58
N THR A 222 10.39 3.99 -29.31
CA THR A 222 10.50 4.77 -28.06
C THR A 222 9.30 5.69 -27.86
N ARG A 223 8.77 6.31 -28.92
CA ARG A 223 7.58 7.15 -28.85
C ARG A 223 6.30 6.35 -28.55
N VAL A 224 6.23 5.10 -29.00
CA VAL A 224 5.11 4.20 -28.70
C VAL A 224 5.15 3.75 -27.22
N ILE A 225 6.35 3.65 -26.64
CA ILE A 225 6.55 3.24 -25.23
C ILE A 225 6.36 4.40 -24.26
N MET A 226 6.53 5.65 -24.67
CA MET A 226 6.46 6.83 -23.81
C MET A 226 5.15 6.92 -22.99
N PRO A 227 3.94 6.67 -23.55
CA PRO A 227 2.70 6.68 -22.77
C PRO A 227 2.67 5.64 -21.64
N LEU A 228 3.35 4.49 -21.81
CA LEU A 228 3.50 3.49 -20.76
C LEU A 228 4.27 4.06 -19.57
N GLY A 229 5.38 4.77 -19.85
CA GLY A 229 6.19 5.41 -18.81
C GLY A 229 5.39 6.42 -17.99
N VAL A 230 4.52 7.20 -18.64
CA VAL A 230 3.63 8.15 -17.96
C VAL A 230 2.63 7.43 -17.05
N VAL A 231 2.02 6.33 -17.51
CA VAL A 231 1.12 5.49 -16.70
C VAL A 231 1.86 4.90 -15.51
N GLY A 232 3.07 4.36 -15.72
CA GLY A 232 3.90 3.82 -14.65
C GLY A 232 4.27 4.87 -13.61
N LEU A 233 4.68 6.06 -14.05
CA LEU A 233 5.02 7.17 -13.17
C LEU A 233 3.80 7.61 -12.33
N PHE A 234 2.61 7.69 -12.95
CA PHE A 234 1.37 8.02 -12.25
C PHE A 234 1.09 7.04 -11.11
N PHE A 235 1.14 5.73 -11.38
CA PHE A 235 0.91 4.72 -10.35
C PHE A 235 2.05 4.66 -9.32
N SER A 236 3.31 4.89 -9.72
CA SER A 236 4.42 5.02 -8.77
C SER A 236 4.21 6.17 -7.80
N LEU A 237 3.77 7.34 -8.28
CA LEU A 237 3.47 8.47 -7.42
C LEU A 237 2.26 8.20 -6.51
N ALA A 238 1.20 7.57 -7.02
CA ALA A 238 0.05 7.18 -6.20
C ALA A 238 0.47 6.24 -5.07
N CYS A 239 1.25 5.20 -5.38
CA CYS A 239 1.77 4.27 -4.39
C CYS A 239 2.73 4.97 -3.40
N LEU A 240 3.56 5.93 -3.85
CA LEU A 240 4.47 6.69 -2.98
C LEU A 240 3.70 7.51 -1.95
N LEU A 241 2.67 8.22 -2.40
CA LEU A 241 1.83 9.03 -1.53
C LEU A 241 1.08 8.17 -0.50
N LEU A 242 0.53 7.03 -0.91
CA LEU A 242 -0.14 6.10 0.01
C LEU A 242 0.85 5.42 0.97
N ASN A 243 2.02 5.02 0.49
CA ASN A 243 3.04 4.33 1.29
C ASN A 243 3.75 5.25 2.30
N TYR A 244 3.56 6.57 2.20
CA TYR A 244 4.14 7.53 3.13
C TYR A 244 3.67 7.29 4.56
N HIS A 245 2.36 7.10 4.74
CA HIS A 245 1.73 6.87 6.05
C HIS A 245 0.54 5.90 5.98
N TRP A 246 -0.42 6.11 5.06
CA TRP A 246 -1.74 5.46 5.10
C TRP A 246 -1.70 3.95 4.83
N ALA A 247 -0.81 3.47 3.98
CA ALA A 247 -0.71 2.03 3.72
C ALA A 247 -0.12 1.28 4.93
N PRO A 248 1.06 1.64 5.50
CA PRO A 248 1.57 0.99 6.70
C PRO A 248 0.64 1.11 7.91
N TRP A 249 0.06 2.29 8.11
CA TRP A 249 -0.92 2.51 9.17
C TRP A 249 -2.15 1.61 9.01
N GLY A 250 -2.64 1.45 7.76
CA GLY A 250 -3.77 0.58 7.44
C GLY A 250 -3.49 -0.89 7.75
N GLU A 251 -2.28 -1.39 7.46
CA GLU A 251 -1.85 -2.75 7.82
C GLU A 251 -1.89 -2.96 9.34
N GLY A 252 -1.31 -2.05 10.11
CA GLY A 252 -1.32 -2.14 11.57
C GLY A 252 -2.70 -2.00 12.18
N TYR A 253 -3.53 -1.08 11.67
CA TYR A 253 -4.90 -0.90 12.16
C TYR A 253 -5.82 -2.07 11.82
N GLN A 254 -5.62 -2.72 10.67
CA GLN A 254 -6.29 -3.97 10.30
C GLN A 254 -6.06 -5.05 11.36
N GLU A 255 -4.80 -5.26 11.76
CA GLU A 255 -4.45 -6.25 12.78
C GLU A 255 -5.07 -5.90 14.14
N ALA A 256 -5.05 -4.62 14.53
CA ALA A 256 -5.72 -4.16 15.73
C ALA A 256 -7.25 -4.35 15.70
N LEU A 257 -7.89 -4.23 14.52
CA LEU A 257 -9.33 -4.52 14.35
C LEU A 257 -9.62 -6.02 14.52
N ILE A 258 -8.81 -6.90 13.93
CA ILE A 258 -8.97 -8.36 14.10
C ILE A 258 -8.77 -8.73 15.57
N GLU A 259 -7.78 -8.16 16.22
CA GLU A 259 -7.53 -8.39 17.64
C GLU A 259 -8.66 -7.87 18.52
N PHE A 260 -9.25 -6.72 18.18
CA PHE A 260 -10.44 -6.20 18.85
C PHE A 260 -11.63 -7.17 18.73
N ALA A 261 -11.83 -7.79 17.57
CA ALA A 261 -12.89 -8.79 17.40
C ALA A 261 -12.67 -10.03 18.28
N LYS A 262 -11.39 -10.37 18.59
CA LYS A 262 -11.04 -11.51 19.44
C LYS A 262 -11.08 -11.20 20.94
N SER A 263 -10.53 -10.05 21.35
CA SER A 263 -10.23 -9.73 22.75
C SER A 263 -11.02 -8.55 23.31
N GLY A 264 -11.74 -7.79 22.47
CA GLY A 264 -12.52 -6.62 22.87
C GLY A 264 -11.68 -5.35 23.12
N SER A 265 -10.35 -5.37 22.89
CA SER A 265 -9.51 -4.19 23.07
C SER A 265 -8.64 -3.90 21.83
N LYS A 266 -8.57 -2.63 21.39
CA LYS A 266 -7.68 -2.17 20.32
C LYS A 266 -6.37 -1.72 20.95
N SER A 267 -5.29 -2.45 20.70
CA SER A 267 -3.96 -2.05 21.17
C SER A 267 -2.98 -1.96 20.00
N GLN A 268 -2.12 -0.95 20.03
CA GLN A 268 -1.03 -0.75 19.07
C GLN A 268 0.17 -1.64 19.42
N ALA A 269 0.39 -1.83 20.73
CA ALA A 269 1.46 -2.67 21.23
C ALA A 269 1.03 -3.31 22.56
N ARG A 270 1.49 -4.53 22.83
CA ARG A 270 1.20 -5.28 24.05
C ARG A 270 2.47 -5.78 24.69
N ASN A 271 2.45 -5.86 26.03
CA ASN A 271 3.58 -6.35 26.84
C ASN A 271 4.90 -5.66 26.48
N VAL A 272 4.84 -4.33 26.29
CA VAL A 272 5.99 -3.53 25.90
C VAL A 272 6.90 -3.37 27.10
N LEU A 273 8.16 -3.74 26.95
CA LEU A 273 9.21 -3.50 27.93
C LEU A 273 10.11 -2.37 27.41
N TYR A 274 10.09 -1.25 28.10
CA TYR A 274 11.03 -0.14 27.89
C TYR A 274 11.98 -0.05 29.07
N VAL A 275 13.27 0.14 28.79
CA VAL A 275 14.32 0.30 29.82
C VAL A 275 15.01 1.63 29.60
N HIS A 276 14.79 2.55 30.53
CA HIS A 276 15.53 3.80 30.58
C HIS A 276 16.86 3.58 31.27
N ARG A 277 17.94 3.95 30.58
CA ARG A 277 19.30 3.95 31.12
C ARG A 277 19.84 5.36 31.06
N ASP A 278 20.04 5.98 32.21
CA ASP A 278 20.72 7.25 32.28
C ASP A 278 22.22 7.07 31.92
N ALA A 279 22.79 8.05 31.21
CA ALA A 279 24.21 8.05 30.81
C ALA A 279 25.13 7.99 32.03
N GLU A 280 24.72 8.56 33.17
CA GLU A 280 25.45 8.55 34.44
C GLU A 280 25.13 7.31 35.31
N ARG A 281 24.22 6.42 34.88
CA ARG A 281 23.76 5.23 35.62
C ARG A 281 23.21 5.50 37.02
N THR A 282 22.74 6.69 37.27
CA THR A 282 22.22 7.09 38.58
C THR A 282 20.83 6.52 38.85
N VAL A 283 20.02 6.31 37.81
CA VAL A 283 18.68 5.71 37.91
C VAL A 283 18.46 4.73 36.76
N ASP A 284 18.23 3.46 37.10
CA ASP A 284 17.72 2.46 36.14
C ASP A 284 16.21 2.36 36.31
N ARG A 285 15.44 2.70 35.26
CA ARG A 285 13.98 2.57 35.26
C ARG A 285 13.52 1.69 34.12
N SER A 286 12.61 0.78 34.44
CA SER A 286 12.00 -0.08 33.42
C SER A 286 10.47 0.02 33.50
N TRP A 287 9.85 0.18 32.36
CA TRP A 287 8.40 0.22 32.17
C TRP A 287 7.96 -1.06 31.50
N LEU A 288 6.98 -1.73 32.08
CA LEU A 288 6.25 -2.82 31.45
C LEU A 288 4.82 -2.36 31.28
N VAL A 289 4.35 -2.28 30.04
CA VAL A 289 3.00 -1.84 29.68
C VAL A 289 2.24 -3.02 29.09
N GLY A 290 1.12 -3.38 29.71
CA GLY A 290 0.29 -4.49 29.26
C GLY A 290 -0.42 -4.19 27.93
N SER A 291 -0.98 -3.00 27.78
CA SER A 291 -1.67 -2.58 26.54
C SER A 291 -1.52 -1.08 26.30
N PHE A 292 -1.03 -0.74 25.11
CA PHE A 292 -0.93 0.64 24.62
C PHE A 292 -2.02 0.88 23.56
N PRO A 293 -2.89 1.91 23.72
CA PRO A 293 -4.03 2.12 22.81
C PRO A 293 -3.58 2.48 21.39
N TYR A 294 -4.39 2.07 20.40
CA TYR A 294 -4.18 2.46 19.01
C TYR A 294 -4.70 3.89 18.77
N ASN A 295 -3.99 4.71 17.99
CA ASN A 295 -4.26 6.14 17.81
C ASN A 295 -4.28 6.90 19.16
N TYR A 296 -3.23 6.72 19.94
CA TYR A 296 -3.08 7.32 21.27
C TYR A 296 -3.29 8.83 21.24
N THR A 297 -4.12 9.31 22.15
CA THR A 297 -4.27 10.73 22.50
C THR A 297 -3.76 10.97 23.92
N PRO A 298 -3.36 12.21 24.28
CA PRO A 298 -2.81 12.47 25.63
C PRO A 298 -3.73 12.06 26.81
N ASP A 299 -5.04 12.02 26.56
CA ASP A 299 -6.04 11.66 27.59
C ASP A 299 -6.36 10.16 27.63
N ASP A 300 -5.86 9.39 26.67
CA ASP A 300 -6.12 7.94 26.63
C ASP A 300 -5.32 7.21 27.70
N PRO A 301 -5.97 6.29 28.45
CA PRO A 301 -5.28 5.51 29.45
C PRO A 301 -4.43 4.39 28.83
N ILE A 302 -3.18 4.33 29.24
CA ILE A 302 -2.30 3.17 29.02
C ILE A 302 -2.65 2.17 30.12
N LEU A 303 -2.86 0.89 29.79
CA LEU A 303 -3.38 -0.12 30.71
C LEU A 303 -2.27 -1.05 31.23
N ASP A 304 -2.47 -1.51 32.49
CA ASP A 304 -1.62 -2.50 33.17
C ASP A 304 -0.13 -2.08 33.15
N VAL A 305 0.15 -0.97 33.81
CA VAL A 305 1.47 -0.36 33.83
C VAL A 305 2.23 -0.77 35.08
N VAL A 306 3.44 -1.27 34.89
CA VAL A 306 4.39 -1.59 35.96
C VAL A 306 5.68 -0.79 35.74
N VAL A 307 6.01 0.07 36.67
CA VAL A 307 7.24 0.86 36.64
C VAL A 307 8.18 0.39 37.74
N ARG A 308 9.33 -0.15 37.37
CA ARG A 308 10.39 -0.52 38.29
C ARG A 308 11.47 0.54 38.25
N SER A 309 11.76 1.17 39.36
CA SER A 309 12.87 2.11 39.50
C SER A 309 13.89 1.62 40.52
N LYS A 310 15.16 1.77 40.17
CA LYS A 310 16.28 1.45 41.04
C LYS A 310 17.20 2.66 41.09
N ASP A 311 17.33 3.24 42.27
CA ASP A 311 18.28 4.31 42.57
C ASP A 311 19.64 3.71 42.96
N GLU A 312 20.72 4.36 42.58
CA GLU A 312 22.10 3.88 42.86
C GLU A 312 22.37 3.69 44.36
N ASN A 313 21.81 4.57 45.22
CA ASN A 313 21.96 4.54 46.69
C ASN A 313 20.62 4.49 47.43
N GLY A 314 19.52 4.23 46.70
CA GLY A 314 18.14 4.25 47.24
C GLY A 314 17.43 2.90 47.20
N PRO A 315 16.28 2.79 47.83
CA PRO A 315 15.49 1.58 47.76
C PRO A 315 14.91 1.36 46.35
N SER A 316 15.04 0.13 45.85
CA SER A 316 14.31 -0.27 44.63
C SER A 316 12.81 -0.17 44.91
N SER A 317 12.06 0.46 43.98
CA SER A 317 10.61 0.55 44.09
C SER A 317 9.92 -0.02 42.84
N VAL A 318 8.76 -0.64 43.03
CA VAL A 318 7.91 -1.13 41.93
C VAL A 318 6.54 -0.50 42.09
N LEU A 319 6.12 0.25 41.08
CA LEU A 319 4.79 0.86 41.01
C LEU A 319 3.93 0.03 40.07
N TYR A 320 2.82 -0.53 40.58
CA TYR A 320 1.79 -1.19 39.79
C TYR A 320 0.62 -0.25 39.65
N ALA A 321 0.11 -0.03 38.44
CA ALA A 321 -1.05 0.78 38.20
C ALA A 321 -1.96 0.12 37.14
N LYS A 322 -3.27 0.16 37.36
CA LYS A 322 -4.25 -0.34 36.40
C LYS A 322 -4.29 0.50 35.14
N SER A 323 -4.11 1.80 35.27
CA SER A 323 -3.97 2.71 34.15
C SER A 323 -3.06 3.89 34.46
N ALA A 324 -2.40 4.40 33.41
CA ALA A 324 -1.58 5.60 33.46
C ALA A 324 -2.01 6.55 32.34
N THR A 325 -2.09 7.84 32.64
CA THR A 325 -2.31 8.92 31.67
C THR A 325 -1.16 9.90 31.73
N TRP A 326 -0.77 10.42 30.59
CA TRP A 326 0.30 11.40 30.49
C TRP A 326 -0.25 12.78 30.16
N SER A 327 0.15 13.79 30.90
CA SER A 327 -0.24 15.17 30.64
C SER A 327 0.84 15.90 29.85
N ALA A 328 0.55 16.21 28.58
CA ALA A 328 1.47 16.93 27.71
C ALA A 328 1.82 18.35 28.22
N SER A 329 0.88 19.02 28.93
CA SER A 329 1.08 20.39 29.42
C SER A 329 2.02 20.50 30.61
N SER A 330 2.04 19.47 31.46
CA SER A 330 2.87 19.43 32.68
C SER A 330 4.05 18.46 32.59
N GLY A 331 4.09 17.59 31.55
CA GLY A 331 5.10 16.53 31.43
C GLY A 331 5.03 15.49 32.56
N THR A 332 3.84 15.29 33.17
CA THR A 332 3.67 14.45 34.34
C THR A 332 2.82 13.23 34.07
N TRP A 333 3.13 12.13 34.74
CA TRP A 333 2.34 10.92 34.74
C TRP A 333 1.33 10.89 35.86
N ALA A 334 0.09 10.54 35.54
CA ALA A 334 -0.98 10.29 36.50
C ALA A 334 -1.36 8.81 36.49
N PHE A 335 -1.13 8.13 37.61
CA PHE A 335 -1.42 6.71 37.77
C PHE A 335 -2.72 6.53 38.53
N LYS A 336 -3.60 5.66 38.04
CA LYS A 336 -4.88 5.35 38.62
C LYS A 336 -4.87 3.94 39.19
N ASP A 337 -5.43 3.76 40.37
CA ASP A 337 -5.42 2.50 41.13
C ASP A 337 -3.98 1.97 41.28
N ALA A 338 -3.10 2.84 41.78
CA ALA A 338 -1.67 2.55 41.92
C ALA A 338 -1.36 1.92 43.28
N ILE A 339 -0.46 0.94 43.27
CA ILE A 339 0.13 0.29 44.43
C ILE A 339 1.64 0.38 44.32
N ARG A 340 2.31 0.91 45.32
CA ARG A 340 3.76 1.01 45.38
C ARG A 340 4.34 -0.01 46.34
N LEU A 341 5.27 -0.80 45.86
CA LEU A 341 6.09 -1.72 46.63
C LEU A 341 7.48 -1.14 46.76
N ASN A 342 7.89 -0.77 47.97
CA ASN A 342 9.24 -0.34 48.25
C ASN A 342 10.05 -1.54 48.75
N LEU A 343 10.99 -1.99 47.93
CA LEU A 343 11.95 -3.03 48.28
C LEU A 343 13.10 -2.37 49.01
N ARG A 344 13.10 -2.42 50.35
CA ARG A 344 14.15 -1.84 51.16
C ARG A 344 15.36 -2.78 51.21
N SER A 345 16.55 -2.25 51.05
CA SER A 345 17.79 -2.93 51.37
C SER A 345 17.84 -3.30 52.87
N GLN A 346 18.57 -4.34 53.18
CA GLN A 346 18.79 -4.91 54.49
C GLN A 346 18.61 -3.96 55.65
N LEU A 347 17.66 -4.30 56.54
CA LEU A 347 17.66 -3.77 57.91
C LEU A 347 18.95 -4.18 58.64
N ASP A 348 19.34 -3.42 59.65
CA ASP A 348 20.57 -3.68 60.46
C ASP A 348 20.63 -5.10 61.08
N ASP A 349 19.48 -5.81 61.12
CA ASP A 349 19.38 -7.22 61.57
C ASP A 349 19.43 -8.25 60.44
N GLY A 350 19.72 -7.84 59.18
CA GLY A 350 19.84 -8.71 58.03
C GLY A 350 18.51 -9.15 57.38
N SER A 351 17.37 -8.69 57.86
CA SER A 351 16.07 -8.99 57.25
C SER A 351 15.74 -8.02 56.12
N LEU A 352 15.13 -8.52 55.03
CA LEU A 352 14.59 -7.72 53.94
C LEU A 352 13.13 -7.33 54.33
N ALA A 353 12.88 -6.06 54.56
CA ALA A 353 11.52 -5.57 54.76
C ALA A 353 10.93 -5.06 53.44
N GLU A 354 9.87 -5.73 53.00
CA GLU A 354 9.00 -5.25 51.92
C GLU A 354 7.88 -4.41 52.52
N LYS A 355 7.77 -3.15 52.08
CA LYS A 355 6.68 -2.27 52.52
C LYS A 355 5.78 -1.96 51.32
N PHE A 356 4.54 -2.42 51.40
CA PHE A 356 3.48 -2.05 50.48
C PHE A 356 2.85 -0.73 50.91
N GLU A 357 2.79 0.23 50.00
CA GLU A 357 1.99 1.45 50.15
C GLU A 357 0.74 1.29 49.29
N THR A 358 -0.39 0.92 49.92
CA THR A 358 -1.67 0.68 49.24
C THR A 358 -2.58 1.90 49.23
N ASP A 359 -2.34 2.89 50.09
CA ASP A 359 -3.15 4.09 50.22
C ASP A 359 -2.62 5.28 49.42
N LEU A 360 -2.23 5.03 48.14
CA LEU A 360 -1.86 6.11 47.26
C LEU A 360 -3.10 6.87 46.76
N PRO A 361 -3.04 8.22 46.69
CA PRO A 361 -4.16 8.99 46.12
C PRO A 361 -4.45 8.54 44.67
N SER A 362 -5.72 8.48 44.31
CA SER A 362 -6.09 8.16 42.92
C SER A 362 -6.78 9.40 42.31
N PRO A 363 -6.17 10.05 41.31
CA PRO A 363 -4.90 9.72 40.62
C PRO A 363 -3.63 10.07 41.44
N TYR A 364 -2.60 9.23 41.32
CA TYR A 364 -1.26 9.45 41.86
C TYR A 364 -0.38 10.13 40.83
N PHE A 365 0.06 11.36 41.09
CA PHE A 365 0.90 12.13 40.17
C PHE A 365 2.37 11.93 40.48
N VAL A 366 3.16 11.67 39.42
CA VAL A 366 4.62 11.53 39.50
C VAL A 366 5.26 12.50 38.51
N ASN A 367 6.08 13.43 39.04
CA ASN A 367 6.77 14.45 38.27
C ASN A 367 8.21 14.02 37.88
N ASP A 368 8.74 12.99 38.53
CA ASP A 368 10.13 12.57 38.40
C ASP A 368 10.35 11.55 37.27
N TYR A 369 9.32 11.29 36.45
CA TYR A 369 9.42 10.36 35.33
C TYR A 369 9.51 11.15 34.02
N PRO A 370 10.73 11.32 33.46
CA PRO A 370 10.95 12.09 32.23
C PRO A 370 10.54 11.33 30.96
N GLU A 371 10.25 10.03 31.09
CA GLU A 371 9.91 9.19 29.94
C GLU A 371 8.59 9.62 29.29
N THR A 372 8.61 9.78 27.99
CA THR A 372 7.43 10.13 27.18
C THR A 372 6.66 8.89 26.70
N PRO A 373 5.38 9.02 26.35
CA PRO A 373 4.61 7.92 25.80
C PRO A 373 5.25 7.29 24.57
N TRP A 374 5.89 8.12 23.70
CA TRP A 374 6.59 7.64 22.52
C TRP A 374 7.77 6.74 22.87
N GLN A 375 8.60 7.13 23.82
CA GLN A 375 9.75 6.33 24.28
C GLN A 375 9.29 4.97 24.80
N ILE A 376 8.18 4.95 25.55
CA ILE A 376 7.66 3.74 26.15
C ILE A 376 7.09 2.78 25.10
N VAL A 377 6.37 3.30 24.08
CA VAL A 377 5.74 2.44 23.07
C VAL A 377 6.69 2.01 21.95
N ALA A 378 7.71 2.82 21.64
CA ALA A 378 8.62 2.63 20.50
C ALA A 378 9.24 1.22 20.42
N PRO A 379 9.69 0.57 21.51
CA PRO A 379 10.24 -0.80 21.44
C PRO A 379 9.21 -1.87 21.04
N GLY A 380 7.92 -1.61 21.28
CA GLY A 380 6.82 -2.53 20.95
C GLY A 380 6.20 -2.30 19.57
N LEU A 381 6.64 -1.28 18.83
CA LEU A 381 6.11 -0.97 17.51
C LEU A 381 6.77 -1.84 16.44
N GLU A 382 6.00 -2.56 15.66
CA GLU A 382 6.51 -3.32 14.53
C GLU A 382 6.87 -2.42 13.36
N LYS A 383 8.09 -2.57 12.83
CA LYS A 383 8.62 -1.77 11.71
C LYS A 383 7.73 -1.80 10.46
N ASN A 384 6.99 -2.91 10.25
CA ASN A 384 6.14 -3.10 9.08
C ASN A 384 4.88 -2.22 9.09
N TYR A 385 4.43 -1.78 10.27
CA TYR A 385 3.23 -0.96 10.42
C TYR A 385 3.53 0.53 10.52
N LEU A 386 4.82 0.90 10.49
CA LEU A 386 5.26 2.29 10.58
C LEU A 386 5.43 2.90 9.19
N GLY A 387 4.90 4.11 9.02
CA GLY A 387 5.12 4.94 7.85
C GLY A 387 6.49 5.62 7.88
N ILE A 388 6.76 6.44 6.87
CA ILE A 388 8.04 7.17 6.76
C ILE A 388 8.25 8.13 7.94
N PRO A 389 7.24 8.93 8.39
CA PRO A 389 7.42 9.83 9.53
C PRO A 389 7.70 9.09 10.84
N GLU A 390 6.93 8.03 11.11
CA GLU A 390 7.06 7.25 12.35
C GLU A 390 8.39 6.49 12.40
N LEU A 391 8.84 5.91 11.28
CA LEU A 391 10.16 5.28 11.17
C LEU A 391 11.29 6.28 11.40
N LYS A 392 11.14 7.51 10.87
CA LYS A 392 12.14 8.56 11.08
C LYS A 392 12.20 8.99 12.55
N SER A 393 11.04 9.20 13.18
CA SER A 393 10.94 9.51 14.62
C SER A 393 11.58 8.41 15.47
N TRP A 394 11.31 7.14 15.15
CA TRP A 394 11.93 5.99 15.82
C TRP A 394 13.45 5.97 15.68
N LEU A 395 13.98 6.23 14.46
CA LEU A 395 15.41 6.24 14.17
C LEU A 395 16.15 7.38 14.87
N LEU A 396 15.53 8.55 15.02
CA LEU A 396 16.08 9.69 15.72
C LEU A 396 16.20 9.41 17.22
N GLN A 397 15.17 8.82 17.82
CA GLN A 397 15.16 8.49 19.25
C GLN A 397 16.21 7.44 19.63
N HIS A 398 16.47 6.47 18.77
CA HIS A 398 17.45 5.40 19.01
C HIS A 398 18.81 5.70 18.37
N GLU A 399 19.14 6.98 18.18
CA GLU A 399 20.46 7.37 17.69
C GLU A 399 21.51 7.15 18.79
N GLY A 400 22.44 6.20 18.53
CA GLY A 400 23.47 5.82 19.49
C GLY A 400 23.12 4.65 20.41
N ASP A 401 21.89 4.14 20.40
CA ASP A 401 21.53 2.94 21.15
C ASP A 401 22.08 1.68 20.49
N VAL A 402 23.05 1.03 21.17
CA VAL A 402 23.75 -0.16 20.68
C VAL A 402 22.83 -1.40 20.67
N TRP A 403 21.80 -1.41 21.50
CA TRP A 403 20.89 -2.57 21.68
C TRP A 403 19.65 -2.52 20.79
N ALA A 404 19.31 -1.35 20.27
CA ALA A 404 18.18 -1.20 19.40
C ALA A 404 18.40 -1.87 18.04
N PRO A 405 17.40 -2.54 17.45
CA PRO A 405 17.48 -3.16 16.12
C PRO A 405 17.46 -2.11 14.99
N ARG A 406 18.27 -1.06 15.13
CA ARG A 406 18.27 0.14 14.26
C ARG A 406 18.41 -0.18 12.78
N ARG A 407 19.19 -1.23 12.44
CA ARG A 407 19.41 -1.62 11.04
C ARG A 407 18.11 -2.06 10.36
N ALA A 408 17.30 -2.84 11.04
CA ALA A 408 16.02 -3.32 10.50
C ALA A 408 15.04 -2.16 10.23
N TYR A 409 14.96 -1.18 11.15
CA TYR A 409 14.13 0.01 10.97
C TYR A 409 14.68 0.93 9.87
N LEU A 410 16.00 1.08 9.76
CA LEU A 410 16.62 1.85 8.68
C LEU A 410 16.42 1.18 7.31
N THR A 411 16.50 -0.17 7.24
CA THR A 411 16.16 -0.93 6.03
C THR A 411 14.71 -0.70 5.62
N GLN A 412 13.80 -0.77 6.57
CA GLN A 412 12.37 -0.53 6.33
C GLN A 412 12.10 0.91 5.88
N TRP A 413 12.77 1.91 6.46
CA TRP A 413 12.65 3.30 6.05
C TRP A 413 13.07 3.50 4.58
N HIS A 414 14.24 2.95 4.18
CA HIS A 414 14.66 2.98 2.76
C HIS A 414 13.69 2.20 1.86
N TYR A 415 13.15 1.08 2.35
CA TYR A 415 12.21 0.27 1.58
C TYR A 415 10.90 1.00 1.31
N ARG A 416 10.37 1.77 2.28
CA ARG A 416 9.18 2.60 2.08
C ARG A 416 9.34 3.60 0.93
N TRP A 417 10.56 4.11 0.71
CA TRP A 417 10.87 4.96 -0.43
C TRP A 417 11.07 4.18 -1.72
N ALA A 418 11.61 2.98 -1.66
CA ALA A 418 11.95 2.17 -2.83
C ALA A 418 10.75 1.42 -3.42
N GLN A 419 9.86 0.90 -2.58
CA GLN A 419 8.73 0.04 -2.96
C GLN A 419 7.82 0.65 -4.04
N PRO A 420 7.40 1.92 -4.00
CA PRO A 420 6.52 2.49 -5.02
C PRO A 420 7.10 2.51 -6.42
N TRP A 421 8.42 2.57 -6.57
CA TRP A 421 9.09 2.61 -7.86
C TRP A 421 9.04 1.27 -8.60
N ILE A 422 8.63 0.19 -7.93
CA ILE A 422 8.40 -1.11 -8.56
C ILE A 422 7.36 -1.00 -9.68
N CYS A 423 6.39 -0.09 -9.59
CA CYS A 423 5.42 0.17 -10.65
C CYS A 423 6.11 0.63 -11.95
N LEU A 424 7.09 1.52 -11.85
CA LEU A 424 7.85 1.97 -13.02
C LEU A 424 8.75 0.86 -13.58
N VAL A 425 9.39 0.08 -12.71
CA VAL A 425 10.21 -1.07 -13.10
C VAL A 425 9.39 -2.10 -13.88
N VAL A 426 8.20 -2.42 -13.38
CA VAL A 426 7.24 -3.34 -14.01
C VAL A 426 6.80 -2.84 -15.38
N VAL A 427 6.54 -1.56 -15.53
CA VAL A 427 6.20 -0.94 -16.81
C VAL A 427 7.35 -1.05 -17.81
N LEU A 428 8.57 -0.74 -17.38
CA LEU A 428 9.77 -0.88 -18.23
C LEU A 428 9.99 -2.34 -18.67
N LEU A 429 9.67 -3.30 -17.79
CA LEU A 429 9.81 -4.73 -18.06
C LEU A 429 8.72 -5.24 -19.00
N SER A 430 7.48 -4.74 -18.86
CA SER A 430 6.34 -5.15 -19.70
C SER A 430 6.51 -4.73 -21.16
N ALA A 431 7.17 -3.61 -21.44
CA ALA A 431 7.36 -3.07 -22.78
C ALA A 431 8.09 -4.05 -23.74
N PRO A 432 9.31 -4.55 -23.42
CA PRO A 432 10.01 -5.48 -24.32
C PRO A 432 9.35 -6.87 -24.38
N LEU A 433 8.65 -7.29 -23.34
CA LEU A 433 8.00 -8.60 -23.27
C LEU A 433 6.65 -8.63 -23.98
N GLY A 434 5.86 -7.56 -23.87
CA GLY A 434 4.53 -7.47 -24.49
C GLY A 434 4.58 -7.15 -25.99
N ILE A 435 5.59 -6.43 -26.46
CA ILE A 435 5.74 -6.12 -27.89
C ILE A 435 6.32 -7.36 -28.61
N ALA A 436 5.48 -8.11 -29.31
CA ALA A 436 5.91 -9.22 -30.17
C ALA A 436 5.64 -8.86 -31.64
N PHE A 437 6.62 -9.05 -32.51
CA PHE A 437 6.43 -8.86 -33.96
C PHE A 437 5.86 -10.11 -34.67
N THR A 438 5.39 -11.09 -33.88
CA THR A 438 4.80 -12.35 -34.34
C THR A 438 3.40 -12.52 -33.84
N ARG A 439 2.52 -13.18 -34.60
CA ARG A 439 1.12 -13.48 -34.24
C ARG A 439 1.00 -14.54 -33.10
N ARG A 440 1.83 -14.51 -32.09
CA ARG A 440 1.70 -15.44 -30.94
C ARG A 440 0.63 -14.96 -29.98
N GLY A 441 -0.16 -15.90 -29.45
CA GLY A 441 -1.25 -15.59 -28.54
C GLY A 441 -0.78 -15.01 -27.19
N THR A 442 -1.69 -14.33 -26.49
CA THR A 442 -1.46 -13.63 -25.22
C THR A 442 -1.17 -14.55 -24.04
N ALA A 443 -1.47 -15.86 -24.13
CA ALA A 443 -1.34 -16.82 -23.04
C ALA A 443 0.09 -16.94 -22.47
N GLY A 444 1.12 -16.87 -23.34
CA GLY A 444 2.51 -16.89 -22.90
C GLY A 444 2.92 -15.66 -22.09
N GLY A 445 2.28 -14.51 -22.32
CA GLY A 445 2.52 -13.28 -21.56
C GLY A 445 2.08 -13.39 -20.09
N VAL A 446 0.94 -14.04 -19.83
CA VAL A 446 0.42 -14.24 -18.49
C VAL A 446 1.34 -15.13 -17.64
N ALA A 447 1.84 -16.23 -18.25
CA ALA A 447 2.77 -17.13 -17.55
C ALA A 447 4.09 -16.42 -17.22
N ILE A 448 4.63 -15.62 -18.13
CA ILE A 448 5.84 -14.82 -17.90
C ILE A 448 5.58 -13.79 -16.80
N ALA A 449 4.40 -13.13 -16.79
CA ALA A 449 4.03 -12.17 -15.76
C ALA A 449 4.00 -12.82 -14.37
N ALA A 450 3.34 -13.96 -14.24
CA ALA A 450 3.25 -14.69 -12.96
C ALA A 450 4.65 -15.08 -12.45
N PHE A 451 5.52 -15.58 -13.33
CA PHE A 451 6.89 -15.92 -12.96
C PHE A 451 7.69 -14.70 -12.51
N LEU A 452 7.61 -13.57 -13.24
CA LEU A 452 8.34 -12.35 -12.90
C LEU A 452 7.86 -11.76 -11.58
N ILE A 453 6.54 -11.75 -11.33
CA ILE A 453 5.96 -11.31 -10.07
C ILE A 453 6.53 -12.14 -8.91
N GLY A 454 6.47 -13.47 -9.01
CA GLY A 454 7.04 -14.36 -8.00
C GLY A 454 8.53 -14.13 -7.77
N ALA A 455 9.31 -13.97 -8.84
CA ALA A 455 10.73 -13.69 -8.77
C ALA A 455 11.03 -12.32 -8.11
N MET A 456 10.24 -11.29 -8.41
CA MET A 456 10.39 -9.96 -7.79
C MET A 456 10.08 -9.99 -6.30
N LEU A 457 9.00 -10.68 -5.89
CA LEU A 457 8.63 -10.84 -4.48
C LEU A 457 9.72 -11.59 -3.71
N LEU A 458 10.12 -12.75 -4.18
CA LEU A 458 11.17 -13.55 -3.53
C LEU A 458 12.50 -12.79 -3.43
N CYS A 459 12.86 -12.06 -4.48
CA CYS A 459 14.06 -11.23 -4.49
C CYS A 459 13.96 -10.10 -3.46
N SER A 460 12.79 -9.43 -3.36
CA SER A 460 12.56 -8.36 -2.40
C SER A 460 12.68 -8.87 -0.96
N GLU A 461 11.99 -9.97 -0.62
CA GLU A 461 12.06 -10.57 0.71
C GLU A 461 13.47 -11.04 1.08
N ALA A 462 14.20 -11.63 0.12
CA ALA A 462 15.58 -12.03 0.34
C ALA A 462 16.49 -10.83 0.65
N PHE A 463 16.38 -9.73 -0.11
CA PHE A 463 17.16 -8.52 0.14
C PHE A 463 16.82 -7.88 1.48
N LEU A 464 15.54 -7.80 1.85
CA LEU A 464 15.10 -7.24 3.14
C LEU A 464 15.64 -8.08 4.30
N THR A 465 15.52 -9.40 4.22
CA THR A 465 16.04 -10.32 5.25
C THR A 465 17.56 -10.17 5.43
N LEU A 466 18.32 -10.08 4.33
CA LEU A 466 19.77 -9.85 4.38
C LEU A 466 20.13 -8.48 4.97
N GLY A 467 19.31 -7.46 4.69
CA GLY A 467 19.46 -6.12 5.26
C GLY A 467 19.20 -6.09 6.77
N ASP A 468 18.13 -6.73 7.21
CA ASP A 468 17.77 -6.86 8.62
C ASP A 468 18.83 -7.62 9.42
N ALA A 469 19.37 -8.69 8.82
CA ALA A 469 20.48 -9.45 9.38
C ALA A 469 21.84 -8.70 9.37
N GLY A 470 21.89 -7.52 8.75
CA GLY A 470 23.10 -6.70 8.68
C GLY A 470 24.19 -7.20 7.73
N GLN A 471 23.87 -8.16 6.85
CA GLN A 471 24.82 -8.72 5.88
C GLN A 471 25.07 -7.78 4.70
N ILE A 472 24.11 -6.94 4.37
CA ILE A 472 24.19 -5.90 3.33
C ILE A 472 23.79 -4.54 3.90
N THR A 473 24.13 -3.47 3.18
CA THR A 473 23.74 -2.12 3.59
C THR A 473 22.23 -1.93 3.47
N PRO A 474 21.56 -1.18 4.38
CA PRO A 474 20.12 -0.92 4.34
C PRO A 474 19.63 -0.34 3.01
N LEU A 475 20.45 0.53 2.40
CA LEU A 475 20.14 1.12 1.08
C LEU A 475 20.09 0.04 -0.01
N LEU A 476 21.11 -0.85 -0.05
CA LEU A 476 21.15 -1.94 -1.05
C LEU A 476 20.03 -2.96 -0.81
N ALA A 477 19.71 -3.24 0.44
CA ALA A 477 18.59 -4.11 0.81
C ALA A 477 17.26 -3.59 0.25
N ALA A 478 17.00 -2.30 0.39
CA ALA A 478 15.75 -1.67 -0.05
C ALA A 478 15.66 -1.51 -1.58
N TRP A 479 16.75 -1.09 -2.25
CA TRP A 479 16.74 -0.74 -3.67
C TRP A 479 17.24 -1.87 -4.58
N GLY A 480 17.83 -2.93 -4.03
CA GLY A 480 18.50 -4.00 -4.80
C GLY A 480 17.58 -4.67 -5.81
N THR A 481 16.35 -5.02 -5.41
CA THR A 481 15.35 -5.61 -6.30
C THR A 481 15.02 -4.68 -7.46
N ASN A 482 14.73 -3.41 -7.19
CA ASN A 482 14.43 -2.42 -8.22
C ASN A 482 15.59 -2.24 -9.19
N LEU A 483 16.83 -2.22 -8.69
CA LEU A 483 18.04 -2.09 -9.50
C LEU A 483 18.20 -3.28 -10.44
N ILE A 484 18.11 -4.51 -9.92
CA ILE A 484 18.28 -5.74 -10.71
C ILE A 484 17.25 -5.80 -11.83
N PHE A 485 15.97 -5.63 -11.50
CA PHE A 485 14.90 -5.73 -12.51
C PHE A 485 14.89 -4.55 -13.48
N THR A 486 15.34 -3.36 -13.07
CA THR A 486 15.58 -2.23 -13.99
C THR A 486 16.68 -2.56 -14.98
N ILE A 487 17.82 -3.11 -14.55
CA ILE A 487 18.91 -3.52 -15.45
C ILE A 487 18.40 -4.57 -16.44
N ILE A 488 17.66 -5.58 -15.97
CA ILE A 488 17.06 -6.61 -16.83
C ILE A 488 16.11 -5.95 -17.84
N ALA A 489 15.23 -5.05 -17.41
CA ALA A 489 14.29 -4.35 -18.28
C ALA A 489 15.00 -3.52 -19.35
N VAL A 490 16.03 -2.76 -18.97
CA VAL A 490 16.82 -1.93 -19.89
C VAL A 490 17.57 -2.79 -20.92
N VAL A 491 18.18 -3.89 -20.49
CA VAL A 491 18.88 -4.83 -21.40
C VAL A 491 17.90 -5.46 -22.38
N LEU A 492 16.73 -5.91 -21.92
CA LEU A 492 15.68 -6.47 -22.77
C LEU A 492 15.14 -5.43 -23.77
N LEU A 493 14.90 -4.20 -23.30
CA LEU A 493 14.43 -3.11 -24.14
C LEU A 493 15.47 -2.73 -25.20
N TRP A 494 16.74 -2.61 -24.83
CA TRP A 494 17.82 -2.29 -25.75
C TRP A 494 17.96 -3.36 -26.84
N ARG A 495 17.90 -4.66 -26.48
CA ARG A 495 17.88 -5.76 -27.46
C ARG A 495 16.68 -5.68 -28.40
N ARG A 496 15.52 -5.30 -27.84
CA ARG A 496 14.30 -5.16 -28.65
C ARG A 496 14.39 -4.01 -29.63
N LEU A 497 14.96 -2.88 -29.22
CA LEU A 497 15.21 -1.73 -30.10
C LEU A 497 16.17 -2.08 -31.27
N GLN A 498 17.10 -3.03 -31.07
CA GLN A 498 18.02 -3.52 -32.12
C GLN A 498 17.40 -4.59 -33.03
N GLY A 499 16.13 -4.95 -32.84
CA GLY A 499 15.46 -6.00 -33.63
C GLY A 499 15.93 -7.43 -33.34
N ARG A 500 16.70 -7.65 -32.25
CA ARG A 500 17.24 -8.98 -31.93
C ARG A 500 16.18 -9.83 -31.18
N PRO A 501 16.00 -11.12 -31.57
CA PRO A 501 15.01 -11.98 -30.92
C PRO A 501 15.44 -12.33 -29.51
N ILE A 502 14.57 -12.03 -28.53
CA ILE A 502 14.82 -12.25 -27.08
C ILE A 502 14.83 -13.76 -26.78
N TYR A 503 13.88 -14.51 -27.33
CA TYR A 503 13.71 -15.94 -27.02
C TYR A 503 14.87 -16.85 -27.49
N GLN A 504 15.46 -16.57 -28.65
CA GLN A 504 16.57 -17.38 -29.16
C GLN A 504 17.85 -17.18 -28.34
N ALA A 505 18.04 -16.02 -27.72
CA ALA A 505 19.23 -15.76 -26.91
C ALA A 505 19.14 -16.41 -25.50
N ILE A 506 17.94 -16.66 -25.00
CA ILE A 506 17.73 -17.38 -23.73
C ILE A 506 17.85 -18.89 -23.98
N LEU A 507 17.20 -19.40 -25.02
CA LEU A 507 17.23 -20.83 -25.37
C LEU A 507 18.63 -21.32 -25.79
N SER A 508 19.42 -20.48 -26.48
CA SER A 508 20.77 -20.85 -26.92
C SER A 508 21.81 -20.91 -25.79
N ARG A 509 21.49 -20.39 -24.62
CA ARG A 509 22.35 -20.44 -23.43
C ARG A 509 21.95 -21.49 -22.39
N ILE A 510 20.78 -22.11 -22.56
CA ILE A 510 20.40 -23.28 -21.76
C ILE A 510 21.02 -24.49 -22.51
N PRO A 511 22.02 -25.17 -21.95
CA PRO A 511 22.50 -26.42 -22.53
C PRO A 511 21.38 -27.44 -22.33
N LEU A 512 20.45 -27.48 -23.29
CA LEU A 512 19.60 -28.66 -23.46
C LEU A 512 20.56 -29.77 -23.87
N GLY A 513 20.93 -30.61 -22.90
CA GLY A 513 21.66 -31.82 -23.17
C GLY A 513 20.91 -32.57 -24.23
N THR A 514 21.46 -32.58 -25.46
CA THR A 514 21.13 -33.55 -26.46
C THR A 514 21.62 -34.87 -25.91
N GLY A 515 20.71 -35.58 -25.20
CA GLY A 515 20.92 -36.99 -24.93
C GLY A 515 20.93 -37.71 -26.30
N ASP A 516 22.10 -38.20 -26.66
CA ASP A 516 22.25 -39.26 -27.64
C ASP A 516 21.56 -40.55 -27.15
#